data_a1edb2ecc165966cb205c99b47110824
#
_entry.id   a1edb2ecc165966cb205c99b47110824
#
_cell.length_a   1.000
_cell.length_b   1.000
_cell.length_c   1.000
_cell.angle_alpha   90.00
_cell.angle_beta   90.00
_cell.angle_gamma   90.00
#
_symmetry.space_group_name_H-M   'P 1'
#
loop_
_entity.id
_entity.type
_entity.pdbx_description
1 polymer ?
#
loop_
_entity_poly.entity_id
_entity_poly.type
_entity_poly.pdbx_seq_one_letter_code
_entity_poly.pdbx_strand_id
1 'polypeptide(L)'
;MTSSIPQLPLRDELFLLGHDDDTGQPHIHRQALALGLAGAVLIDLFLAGRITLDTTDDTGPKGEQRLWLHLDRPVGDLIADTALASIRYAHPTPPLRGWLRGFADDLYDRTRAGLHAGGILRHDVRRHLGGLTRTDR
;
A
#
# COMPACT_ATOMS: atom_id res chain seq x y z
N MET A 1 -8.02 -19.36 -16.71
CA MET A 1 -8.43 -19.48 -16.12
C MET A 1 -8.45 -18.85 -15.28
N THR A 2 -8.82 -18.56 -14.91
CA THR A 2 -8.81 -17.78 -14.13
C THR A 2 -9.18 -18.18 -12.85
N SER A 3 -8.71 -17.79 -11.93
CA SER A 3 -9.03 -18.04 -10.63
C SER A 3 -10.32 -17.45 -10.25
N SER A 4 -11.12 -18.15 -9.59
CA SER A 4 -12.35 -17.59 -9.11
C SER A 4 -12.13 -16.88 -7.79
N ILE A 5 -10.95 -16.92 -7.23
CA ILE A 5 -10.67 -16.26 -5.99
C ILE A 5 -10.17 -14.86 -6.26
N PRO A 6 -10.84 -13.85 -5.75
CA PRO A 6 -10.35 -12.49 -5.98
C PRO A 6 -9.00 -12.31 -5.34
N GLN A 7 -8.15 -11.62 -6.04
CA GLN A 7 -6.84 -11.35 -5.52
C GLN A 7 -6.83 -10.05 -4.77
N LEU A 8 -6.23 -10.05 -3.61
CA LEU A 8 -6.06 -8.82 -2.85
C LEU A 8 -4.94 -8.01 -3.46
N PRO A 9 -5.00 -6.69 -3.36
CA PRO A 9 -3.84 -5.88 -3.69
C PRO A 9 -2.64 -6.28 -2.86
N LEU A 10 -1.47 -6.08 -3.42
CA LEU A 10 -0.26 -6.50 -2.76
C LEU A 10 -0.11 -5.88 -1.37
N ARG A 11 -0.51 -4.62 -1.22
CA ARG A 11 -0.40 -3.97 0.07
C ARG A 11 -1.25 -4.67 1.12
N ASP A 12 -2.43 -5.16 0.74
CA ASP A 12 -3.29 -5.84 1.68
C ASP A 12 -2.69 -7.18 2.11
N GLU A 13 -2.09 -7.88 1.16
CA GLU A 13 -1.42 -9.13 1.50
C GLU A 13 -0.25 -8.87 2.41
N LEU A 14 0.52 -7.82 2.14
CA LEU A 14 1.65 -7.48 2.98
C LEU A 14 1.19 -7.09 4.37
N PHE A 15 0.10 -6.35 4.47
CA PHE A 15 -0.43 -5.97 5.77
C PHE A 15 -0.75 -7.22 6.59
N LEU A 16 -1.43 -8.16 5.98
CA LEU A 16 -1.83 -9.37 6.70
C LEU A 16 -0.62 -10.19 7.11
N LEU A 17 0.36 -10.30 6.22
CA LEU A 17 1.56 -11.06 6.54
C LEU A 17 2.39 -10.38 7.64
N GLY A 18 2.29 -9.08 7.76
CA GLY A 18 3.07 -8.35 8.74
C GLY A 18 2.51 -8.39 10.15
N HIS A 19 1.41 -9.08 10.36
CA HIS A 19 0.79 -9.12 11.68
C HIS A 19 0.63 -10.53 12.18
N ASP A 20 0.63 -10.66 13.50
CA ASP A 20 0.42 -11.94 14.13
C ASP A 20 -1.05 -12.31 14.04
N ASP A 21 -1.34 -13.51 13.59
CA ASP A 21 -2.72 -13.96 13.43
C ASP A 21 -3.45 -14.02 14.75
N ASP A 22 -2.75 -14.35 15.82
CA ASP A 22 -3.40 -14.55 17.11
C ASP A 22 -3.57 -13.25 17.86
N THR A 23 -2.60 -12.36 17.82
CA THR A 23 -2.66 -11.16 18.63
C THR A 23 -3.00 -9.92 17.86
N GLY A 24 -2.88 -9.95 16.53
CA GLY A 24 -3.08 -8.77 15.72
C GLY A 24 -1.97 -7.77 15.79
N GLN A 25 -0.88 -8.11 16.48
CA GLN A 25 0.25 -7.20 16.60
C GLN A 25 1.14 -7.29 15.38
N PRO A 26 1.76 -6.19 14.96
CA PRO A 26 2.66 -6.28 13.82
C PRO A 26 3.93 -7.02 14.17
N HIS A 27 4.39 -7.84 13.22
CA HIS A 27 5.65 -8.54 13.37
C HIS A 27 6.83 -7.62 13.23
N ILE A 28 6.70 -6.54 12.47
CA ILE A 28 7.79 -5.62 12.25
C ILE A 28 7.35 -4.25 12.70
N HIS A 29 8.32 -3.37 12.79
CA HIS A 29 8.04 -2.02 13.23
C HIS A 29 6.96 -1.41 12.33
N ARG A 30 5.99 -0.75 12.96
CA ARG A 30 4.85 -0.21 12.23
C ARG A 30 5.25 0.75 11.15
N GLN A 31 6.25 1.58 11.41
CA GLN A 31 6.69 2.54 10.42
C GLN A 31 7.36 1.86 9.23
N ALA A 32 8.15 0.82 9.50
CA ALA A 32 8.76 0.06 8.43
C ALA A 32 7.70 -0.65 7.61
N LEU A 33 6.68 -1.16 8.26
CA LEU A 33 5.58 -1.80 7.55
C LEU A 33 4.86 -0.79 6.68
N ALA A 34 4.62 0.42 7.19
CA ALA A 34 3.95 1.44 6.40
C ALA A 34 4.73 1.78 5.13
N LEU A 35 6.06 1.86 5.25
CA LEU A 35 6.88 2.10 4.06
C LEU A 35 6.78 0.94 3.07
N GLY A 36 6.75 -0.28 3.59
CA GLY A 36 6.57 -1.45 2.74
C GLY A 36 5.22 -1.43 2.05
N LEU A 37 4.19 -1.00 2.76
CA LEU A 37 2.86 -0.89 2.15
C LEU A 37 2.86 0.12 1.01
N ALA A 38 3.54 1.26 1.20
CA ALA A 38 3.64 2.23 0.13
C ALA A 38 4.36 1.65 -1.08
N GLY A 39 5.43 0.89 -0.83
CA GLY A 39 6.11 0.22 -1.92
C GLY A 39 5.24 -0.78 -2.63
N ALA A 40 4.41 -1.50 -1.89
CA ALA A 40 3.50 -2.47 -2.49
C ALA A 40 2.47 -1.77 -3.38
N VAL A 41 1.98 -0.61 -2.97
CA VAL A 41 1.06 0.15 -3.81
C VAL A 41 1.73 0.52 -5.13
N LEU A 42 3.00 0.96 -5.07
CA LEU A 42 3.71 1.31 -6.29
C LEU A 42 3.92 0.11 -7.19
N ILE A 43 4.23 -1.04 -6.60
CA ILE A 43 4.42 -2.25 -7.39
C ILE A 43 3.12 -2.59 -8.13
N ASP A 44 2.00 -2.51 -7.45
CA ASP A 44 0.72 -2.78 -8.10
C ASP A 44 0.45 -1.80 -9.24
N LEU A 45 0.74 -0.52 -9.04
CA LEU A 45 0.56 0.47 -10.09
C LEU A 45 1.51 0.24 -11.26
N PHE A 46 2.73 -0.15 -10.94
CA PHE A 46 3.71 -0.43 -11.97
C PHE A 46 3.28 -1.64 -12.80
N LEU A 47 2.86 -2.71 -12.14
CA LEU A 47 2.41 -3.91 -12.86
C LEU A 47 1.15 -3.66 -13.66
N ALA A 48 0.32 -2.72 -13.21
CA ALA A 48 -0.88 -2.36 -13.96
C ALA A 48 -0.59 -1.40 -15.10
N GLY A 49 0.67 -1.02 -15.28
CA GLY A 49 1.05 -0.14 -16.39
C GLY A 49 0.70 1.31 -16.16
N ARG A 50 0.47 1.72 -14.93
CA ARG A 50 0.07 3.09 -14.64
C ARG A 50 1.26 4.02 -14.41
N ILE A 51 2.35 3.50 -13.91
CA ILE A 51 3.52 4.31 -13.60
C ILE A 51 4.79 3.62 -14.08
N THR A 52 5.84 4.39 -14.21
CA THR A 52 7.18 3.87 -14.47
C THR A 52 8.17 4.54 -13.54
N LEU A 53 9.30 3.92 -13.38
CA LEU A 53 10.40 4.47 -12.61
C LEU A 53 11.53 4.78 -13.58
N ASP A 54 12.14 5.92 -13.38
CA ASP A 54 13.22 6.31 -14.26
C ASP A 54 14.28 7.04 -13.47
N THR A 55 15.50 6.89 -13.86
CA THR A 55 16.61 7.56 -13.20
C THR A 55 16.93 8.82 -13.97
N THR A 56 16.84 9.96 -13.26
CA THR A 56 17.17 11.18 -13.92
C THR A 56 18.53 11.49 -13.54
N ASP A 57 19.27 12.01 -14.46
CA ASP A 57 20.55 12.38 -14.11
C ASP A 57 20.83 13.76 -14.26
N ASP A 58 20.05 14.53 -14.82
CA ASP A 58 20.38 15.90 -15.07
C ASP A 58 20.14 16.77 -13.89
N THR A 59 19.19 16.47 -13.07
CA THR A 59 18.92 17.29 -11.93
C THR A 59 18.86 16.41 -10.73
N GLY A 60 19.31 16.83 -9.65
CA GLY A 60 19.24 16.06 -8.44
C GLY A 60 20.36 15.06 -8.32
N PRO A 61 20.36 14.30 -7.24
CA PRO A 61 21.43 13.35 -6.97
C PRO A 61 21.51 12.27 -8.01
N LYS A 62 22.71 11.85 -8.29
CA LYS A 62 22.95 10.84 -9.24
C LYS A 62 22.32 9.55 -8.81
N GLY A 63 21.66 8.86 -9.69
CA GLY A 63 21.00 7.61 -9.37
C GLY A 63 19.65 7.74 -8.73
N GLU A 64 19.18 8.95 -8.52
CA GLU A 64 17.86 9.13 -7.92
C GLU A 64 16.80 8.70 -8.91
N GLN A 65 15.86 7.89 -8.44
CA GLN A 65 14.76 7.43 -9.26
C GLN A 65 13.53 8.29 -9.05
N ARG A 66 12.80 8.52 -10.12
CA ARG A 66 11.60 9.33 -10.06
C ARG A 66 10.41 8.57 -10.60
N LEU A 67 9.25 8.93 -10.09
CA LEU A 67 8.01 8.28 -10.49
C LEU A 67 7.36 9.06 -11.62
N TRP A 68 7.11 8.37 -12.72
CA TRP A 68 6.50 8.99 -13.88
C TRP A 68 5.14 8.38 -14.12
N LEU A 69 4.17 9.22 -14.39
CA LEU A 69 2.85 8.75 -14.77
C LEU A 69 2.90 8.21 -16.18
N HIS A 70 2.52 6.97 -16.35
CA HIS A 70 2.53 6.35 -17.68
C HIS A 70 1.14 6.32 -18.28
N LEU A 71 0.15 5.92 -17.54
CA LEU A 71 -1.22 5.88 -18.01
C LEU A 71 -2.11 6.37 -16.89
N ASP A 72 -2.77 7.50 -17.12
CA ASP A 72 -3.58 8.13 -16.09
C ASP A 72 -4.98 7.54 -16.15
N ARG A 73 -5.11 6.36 -15.57
CA ARG A 73 -6.38 5.66 -15.56
C ARG A 73 -6.50 4.91 -14.24
N PRO A 74 -7.64 5.03 -13.55
CA PRO A 74 -7.79 4.35 -12.26
C PRO A 74 -7.73 2.84 -12.41
N VAL A 75 -7.33 2.18 -11.33
CA VAL A 75 -7.31 0.74 -11.29
C VAL A 75 -8.50 0.17 -10.54
N GLY A 76 -9.30 1.02 -9.90
CA GLY A 76 -10.49 0.57 -9.19
C GLY A 76 -10.27 0.33 -7.71
N ASP A 77 -9.12 0.67 -7.19
CA ASP A 77 -8.83 0.52 -5.78
C ASP A 77 -8.55 1.90 -5.19
N LEU A 78 -9.27 2.26 -4.17
CA LEU A 78 -9.23 3.62 -3.64
C LEU A 78 -7.82 4.06 -3.25
N ILE A 79 -7.10 3.21 -2.53
CA ILE A 79 -5.77 3.60 -2.07
C ILE A 79 -4.83 3.73 -3.26
N ALA A 80 -4.86 2.77 -4.18
CA ALA A 80 -4.00 2.85 -5.35
C ALA A 80 -4.35 4.04 -6.22
N ASP A 81 -5.63 4.34 -6.36
CA ASP A 81 -6.04 5.48 -7.17
C ASP A 81 -5.68 6.80 -6.49
N THR A 82 -5.69 6.84 -5.16
CA THR A 82 -5.20 8.00 -4.44
C THR A 82 -3.70 8.18 -4.65
N ALA A 83 -2.96 7.09 -4.67
CA ALA A 83 -1.53 7.16 -4.95
C ALA A 83 -1.29 7.67 -6.35
N LEU A 84 -2.05 7.19 -7.30
CA LEU A 84 -1.91 7.64 -8.68
C LEU A 84 -2.17 9.13 -8.80
N ALA A 85 -3.21 9.61 -8.10
CA ALA A 85 -3.51 11.03 -8.11
C ALA A 85 -2.40 11.85 -7.49
N SER A 86 -1.80 11.35 -6.42
CA SER A 86 -0.72 12.08 -5.78
C SER A 86 0.49 12.20 -6.71
N ILE A 87 0.73 11.20 -7.53
CA ILE A 87 1.82 11.27 -8.49
C ILE A 87 1.45 12.22 -9.62
N ARG A 88 0.20 12.18 -10.07
CA ARG A 88 -0.26 13.05 -11.15
C ARG A 88 -0.11 14.52 -10.81
N TYR A 89 -0.40 14.89 -9.57
CA TYR A 89 -0.40 16.29 -9.20
C TYR A 89 0.91 16.77 -8.61
N ALA A 90 1.91 15.90 -8.53
CA ALA A 90 3.19 16.30 -8.00
C ALA A 90 4.00 17.01 -9.07
N HIS A 91 4.53 18.17 -8.75
CA HIS A 91 5.38 18.94 -9.63
C HIS A 91 6.52 19.51 -8.81
N PRO A 92 7.74 19.19 -9.16
CA PRO A 92 8.16 18.33 -10.26
C PRO A 92 7.87 16.87 -10.00
N THR A 93 8.23 16.02 -10.93
CA THR A 93 8.08 14.59 -10.79
C THR A 93 8.69 14.13 -9.48
N PRO A 94 7.97 13.39 -8.65
CA PRO A 94 8.47 13.12 -7.30
C PRO A 94 9.58 12.07 -7.30
N PRO A 95 10.58 12.27 -6.46
CA PRO A 95 11.58 11.23 -6.26
C PRO A 95 10.96 10.08 -5.48
N LEU A 96 11.43 8.88 -5.78
CA LEU A 96 10.86 7.69 -5.19
C LEU A 96 10.89 7.72 -3.67
N ARG A 97 12.03 8.04 -3.10
CA ARG A 97 12.15 8.05 -1.65
C ARG A 97 11.22 9.03 -0.98
N GLY A 98 11.16 10.24 -1.50
CA GLY A 98 10.29 11.25 -0.93
C GLY A 98 8.84 10.87 -1.03
N TRP A 99 8.45 10.30 -2.16
CA TRP A 99 7.08 9.89 -2.33
C TRP A 99 6.71 8.77 -1.35
N LEU A 100 7.61 7.78 -1.21
CA LEU A 100 7.33 6.67 -0.30
C LEU A 100 7.12 7.16 1.13
N ARG A 101 7.98 8.06 1.59
CA ARG A 101 7.84 8.56 2.94
C ARG A 101 6.54 9.32 3.13
N GLY A 102 6.21 10.16 2.18
CA GLY A 102 5.00 10.96 2.31
C GLY A 102 3.74 10.12 2.23
N PHE A 103 3.70 9.17 1.31
CA PHE A 103 2.50 8.37 1.14
C PHE A 103 2.33 7.35 2.27
N ALA A 104 3.42 6.93 2.89
CA ALA A 104 3.34 5.97 3.98
C ALA A 104 2.71 6.54 5.24
N ASP A 105 2.66 7.87 5.36
CA ASP A 105 2.25 8.54 6.55
C ASP A 105 0.87 8.08 6.92
N ASP A 106 -0.05 7.79 6.81
CA ASP A 106 -1.26 7.23 7.37
C ASP A 106 -1.71 5.99 6.61
N LEU A 107 -0.81 5.41 5.82
CA LEU A 107 -1.19 4.29 4.98
C LEU A 107 -1.51 3.05 5.80
N TYR A 108 -0.82 2.86 6.92
CA TYR A 108 -1.11 1.74 7.79
C TYR A 108 -2.57 1.77 8.21
N ASP A 109 -3.03 2.91 8.69
CA ASP A 109 -4.40 3.02 9.16
C ASP A 109 -5.40 2.91 8.02
N ARG A 110 -5.07 3.45 6.87
CA ARG A 110 -5.96 3.34 5.72
C ARG A 110 -6.10 1.91 5.24
N THR A 111 -4.99 1.18 5.21
CA THR A 111 -5.02 -0.21 4.77
C THR A 111 -5.85 -1.03 5.75
N ARG A 112 -5.63 -0.80 7.04
CA ARG A 112 -6.36 -1.51 8.05
C ARG A 112 -7.86 -1.24 7.94
N ALA A 113 -8.22 0.03 7.75
CA ALA A 113 -9.62 0.40 7.62
C ALA A 113 -10.25 -0.22 6.38
N GLY A 114 -9.49 -0.29 5.28
CA GLY A 114 -10.00 -0.92 4.07
C GLY A 114 -10.26 -2.40 4.24
N LEU A 115 -9.37 -3.07 4.95
CA LEU A 115 -9.56 -4.50 5.21
C LEU A 115 -10.75 -4.74 6.12
N HIS A 116 -10.94 -3.87 7.10
CA HIS A 116 -12.12 -3.96 7.95
C HIS A 116 -13.39 -3.76 7.14
N ALA A 117 -13.41 -2.75 6.31
CA ALA A 117 -14.58 -2.47 5.51
C ALA A 117 -14.89 -3.62 4.57
N GLY A 118 -13.86 -4.30 4.08
CA GLY A 118 -14.05 -5.44 3.21
C GLY A 118 -14.39 -6.73 3.93
N GLY A 119 -14.41 -6.71 5.26
CA GLY A 119 -14.75 -7.89 6.02
C GLY A 119 -13.59 -8.82 6.35
N ILE A 120 -12.40 -8.52 5.84
CA ILE A 120 -11.26 -9.42 6.00
C ILE A 120 -10.80 -9.45 7.45
N LEU A 121 -10.54 -8.29 8.02
CA LEU A 121 -10.12 -8.23 9.42
C LEU A 121 -11.24 -8.52 10.37
N ARG A 122 -12.46 -8.32 9.92
CA ARG A 122 -13.59 -8.64 10.74
C ARG A 122 -13.63 -10.12 11.08
N HIS A 123 -13.21 -10.95 10.17
CA HIS A 123 -13.08 -12.35 10.44
C HIS A 123 -12.13 -12.61 11.58
N ASP A 124 -10.98 -11.97 11.56
CA ASP A 124 -10.00 -12.14 12.61
C ASP A 124 -10.52 -11.62 13.93
N VAL A 125 -11.19 -10.51 13.92
CA VAL A 125 -11.75 -9.95 15.13
C VAL A 125 -12.75 -10.92 15.74
N ARG A 126 -13.58 -11.54 14.90
CA ARG A 126 -14.52 -12.51 15.40
C ARG A 126 -13.85 -13.67 16.05
N ARG A 127 -12.77 -14.14 15.48
CA ARG A 127 -12.04 -15.23 16.07
C ARG A 127 -11.51 -14.86 17.43
N HIS A 128 -10.97 -13.66 17.54
CA HIS A 128 -10.43 -13.21 18.81
C HIS A 128 -11.53 -12.98 19.83
N LEU A 129 -12.64 -12.48 19.41
CA LEU A 129 -13.74 -12.27 20.31
C LEU A 129 -14.27 -13.57 20.84
N GLY A 130 -14.22 -14.59 20.05
CA GLY A 130 -14.57 -15.86 20.55
C GLY A 130 -13.70 -16.22 21.71
N GLY A 131 -12.55 -15.77 21.70
CA GLY A 131 -11.69 -15.87 22.78
C GLY A 131 -11.75 -14.70 23.67
N LEU A 132 -12.50 -13.76 23.47
CA LEU A 132 -12.69 -12.78 24.21
C LEU A 132 -12.11 -11.66 24.21
N THR A 133 -11.70 -11.14 23.85
CA THR A 133 -11.07 -10.12 23.93
C THR A 133 -11.25 -9.04 23.40
N ARG A 134 -11.24 -8.41 23.13
CA ARG A 134 -11.40 -7.26 22.71
C ARG A 134 -10.82 -6.87 21.79
N THR A 135 -10.63 -6.52 21.21
CA THR A 135 -10.09 -6.21 20.35
C THR A 135 -10.05 -5.24 19.68
N ASP A 136 -10.35 -4.66 19.40
CA ASP A 136 -10.33 -3.58 18.86
C ASP A 136 -9.27 -3.44 18.16
N ARG A 137 -8.72 -3.89 17.71
CA ARG A 137 -7.73 -3.64 17.04
C ARG A 137 -7.86 -3.93 15.92
#